data_8ebbc2ea81421f3685f71259b3926452
#
_entry.id   8ebbc2ea81421f3685f71259b3926452
#
_cell.length_a   1.000
_cell.length_b   1.000
_cell.length_c   1.000
_cell.angle_alpha   90.00
_cell.angle_beta   90.00
_cell.angle_gamma   90.00
#
_symmetry.space_group_name_H-M   'P 1'
#
loop_
_entity.id
_entity.type
_entity.pdbx_description
1 polymer ?
#
loop_
_entity_poly.entity_id
_entity_poly.type
_entity_poly.pdbx_seq_one_letter_code
_entity_poly.pdbx_strand_id
1 'polypeptide(L)'
;YVGQNIDITVTWSETVTKTDTPTLTLSNGATATYNSGDGSAAFVFRYTVAEGDTASADLSVSSYSGTITDTAGNAAAAASGDLGSVIVDGDAPDFVSVAASDGSYKEDDNIDITVTWDEAVTVTDTPTLTLSNGATASYQSGTGSAALVFRYTVAEGDTDSSDLSVSAYGGTIKDSAGNTAGAASGDLGSVIVDANSPTLSSVAAADGTYYVGQNIDITVTWSETVTK
;
A
#
# COMPACT_ATOMS: atom_id res chain seq x y z
N TYR A 1 -2.10 -10.11 11.92
CA TYR A 1 -2.30 -8.92 11.08
C TYR A 1 -3.66 -8.29 11.36
N VAL A 2 -3.79 -7.04 11.00
CA VAL A 2 -5.01 -6.23 11.19
C VAL A 2 -6.25 -6.94 10.62
N GLY A 3 -7.34 -6.95 11.39
CA GLY A 3 -8.59 -7.61 11.05
C GLY A 3 -8.62 -9.12 11.30
N GLN A 4 -7.50 -9.74 11.68
CA GLN A 4 -7.47 -11.16 12.01
C GLN A 4 -8.07 -11.44 13.39
N ASN A 5 -8.88 -12.49 13.49
CA ASN A 5 -9.42 -12.98 14.75
C ASN A 5 -8.51 -14.04 15.36
N ILE A 6 -8.22 -13.88 16.65
CA ILE A 6 -7.51 -14.84 17.48
C ILE A 6 -8.50 -15.35 18.53
N ASP A 7 -8.87 -16.62 18.44
CA ASP A 7 -9.76 -17.27 19.40
C ASP A 7 -8.92 -17.93 20.50
N ILE A 8 -9.13 -17.49 21.75
CA ILE A 8 -8.39 -17.90 22.93
C ILE A 8 -9.33 -18.77 23.78
N THR A 9 -8.95 -20.02 24.01
CA THR A 9 -9.72 -20.94 24.83
C THR A 9 -9.14 -20.98 26.25
N VAL A 10 -9.95 -20.64 27.24
CA VAL A 10 -9.65 -20.81 28.67
C VAL A 10 -10.41 -22.00 29.19
N THR A 11 -9.71 -22.96 29.78
CA THR A 11 -10.29 -24.20 30.30
C THR A 11 -10.15 -24.26 31.84
N TRP A 12 -11.25 -24.50 32.51
CA TRP A 12 -11.31 -24.76 33.95
C TRP A 12 -11.43 -26.25 34.22
N SER A 13 -11.23 -26.65 35.49
CA SER A 13 -11.32 -28.04 35.92
C SER A 13 -12.77 -28.58 35.93
N GLU A 14 -13.77 -27.68 35.90
CA GLU A 14 -15.19 -28.02 35.95
C GLU A 14 -16.06 -27.06 35.15
N THR A 15 -17.33 -27.37 35.04
CA THR A 15 -18.31 -26.51 34.33
C THR A 15 -18.49 -25.18 35.04
N VAL A 16 -18.37 -24.11 34.30
CA VAL A 16 -18.54 -22.73 34.78
C VAL A 16 -19.62 -22.00 33.98
N THR A 17 -20.20 -20.99 34.61
CA THR A 17 -21.19 -20.08 34.03
C THR A 17 -20.77 -18.64 34.26
N LYS A 18 -21.20 -17.74 33.38
CA LYS A 18 -20.99 -16.31 33.51
C LYS A 18 -22.31 -15.58 33.79
N THR A 19 -22.23 -14.45 34.48
CA THR A 19 -23.39 -13.58 34.74
C THR A 19 -23.28 -12.23 34.04
N ASP A 20 -22.14 -11.92 33.48
CA ASP A 20 -21.84 -10.71 32.70
C ASP A 20 -21.10 -11.07 31.39
N THR A 21 -20.44 -10.11 30.78
CA THR A 21 -19.59 -10.35 29.59
C THR A 21 -18.11 -10.31 30.01
N PRO A 22 -17.51 -11.45 30.38
CA PRO A 22 -16.11 -11.48 30.79
C PRO A 22 -15.19 -11.16 29.64
N THR A 23 -14.00 -10.64 29.99
CA THR A 23 -12.94 -10.28 29.04
C THR A 23 -11.60 -10.79 29.51
N LEU A 24 -10.67 -10.98 28.57
CA LEU A 24 -9.23 -11.21 28.88
C LEU A 24 -8.46 -9.94 28.58
N THR A 25 -7.53 -9.61 29.46
CA THR A 25 -6.49 -8.62 29.19
C THR A 25 -5.26 -9.37 28.66
N LEU A 26 -4.73 -8.95 27.52
CA LEU A 26 -3.57 -9.58 26.86
C LEU A 26 -2.29 -8.82 27.18
N SER A 27 -1.13 -9.46 26.99
CA SER A 27 0.19 -8.89 27.30
C SER A 27 0.53 -7.65 26.49
N ASN A 28 -0.05 -7.50 25.29
CA ASN A 28 0.09 -6.31 24.44
C ASN A 28 -0.87 -5.16 24.81
N GLY A 29 -1.65 -5.33 25.90
CA GLY A 29 -2.63 -4.34 26.36
C GLY A 29 -4.01 -4.46 25.71
N ALA A 30 -4.16 -5.29 24.69
CA ALA A 30 -5.43 -5.52 24.03
C ALA A 30 -6.41 -6.33 24.89
N THR A 31 -7.70 -6.33 24.51
CA THR A 31 -8.77 -7.05 25.21
C THR A 31 -9.40 -8.07 24.29
N ALA A 32 -9.46 -9.34 24.73
CA ALA A 32 -10.28 -10.35 24.10
C ALA A 32 -11.65 -10.44 24.79
N THR A 33 -12.73 -10.44 24.03
CA THR A 33 -14.10 -10.46 24.52
C THR A 33 -14.66 -11.89 24.50
N TYR A 34 -15.53 -12.21 25.45
CA TYR A 34 -16.21 -13.49 25.47
C TYR A 34 -16.96 -13.76 24.16
N ASN A 35 -16.75 -14.93 23.58
CA ASN A 35 -17.39 -15.38 22.36
C ASN A 35 -18.38 -16.53 22.57
N SER A 36 -17.99 -17.60 23.31
CA SER A 36 -18.84 -18.77 23.51
C SER A 36 -18.36 -19.65 24.67
N GLY A 37 -19.18 -20.67 25.05
CA GLY A 37 -18.79 -21.71 25.99
C GLY A 37 -19.51 -21.66 27.34
N ASP A 38 -20.49 -20.77 27.57
CA ASP A 38 -21.24 -20.67 28.80
C ASP A 38 -21.91 -22.01 29.15
N GLY A 39 -21.84 -22.40 30.43
CA GLY A 39 -22.32 -23.70 30.89
C GLY A 39 -21.42 -24.88 30.54
N SER A 40 -20.14 -24.64 30.20
CA SER A 40 -19.14 -25.66 29.96
C SER A 40 -17.84 -25.39 30.74
N ALA A 41 -16.87 -26.32 30.67
CA ALA A 41 -15.56 -26.13 31.29
C ALA A 41 -14.61 -25.27 30.44
N ALA A 42 -15.00 -24.86 29.25
CA ALA A 42 -14.12 -24.11 28.33
C ALA A 42 -14.87 -22.91 27.73
N PHE A 43 -14.36 -21.69 27.96
CA PHE A 43 -14.86 -20.49 27.32
C PHE A 43 -13.91 -20.10 26.21
N VAL A 44 -14.48 -19.64 25.09
CA VAL A 44 -13.73 -19.03 23.98
C VAL A 44 -13.86 -17.52 24.07
N PHE A 45 -12.74 -16.83 24.04
CA PHE A 45 -12.64 -15.38 23.92
C PHE A 45 -12.08 -15.03 22.57
N ARG A 46 -12.50 -13.92 21.98
CA ARG A 46 -12.02 -13.44 20.69
C ARG A 46 -11.32 -12.11 20.83
N TYR A 47 -10.11 -12.05 20.32
CA TYR A 47 -9.39 -10.83 20.05
C TYR A 47 -9.31 -10.61 18.55
N THR A 48 -9.73 -9.44 18.07
CA THR A 48 -9.54 -9.02 16.66
C THR A 48 -8.42 -8.00 16.64
N VAL A 49 -7.35 -8.28 15.92
CA VAL A 49 -6.21 -7.37 15.80
C VAL A 49 -6.67 -6.09 15.11
N ALA A 50 -6.47 -4.95 15.76
CA ALA A 50 -6.81 -3.64 15.23
C ALA A 50 -5.54 -2.92 14.75
N GLU A 51 -5.73 -1.96 13.83
CA GLU A 51 -4.65 -1.04 13.44
C GLU A 51 -4.16 -0.25 14.65
N GLY A 52 -2.84 -0.17 14.84
CA GLY A 52 -2.18 0.48 15.98
C GLY A 52 -2.15 -0.36 17.26
N ASP A 53 -2.59 -1.63 17.24
CA ASP A 53 -2.37 -2.52 18.37
C ASP A 53 -0.87 -2.78 18.56
N THR A 54 -0.42 -2.72 19.82
CA THR A 54 1.00 -2.98 20.13
C THR A 54 1.43 -4.36 19.65
N ALA A 55 2.48 -4.40 18.84
CA ALA A 55 3.06 -5.63 18.33
C ALA A 55 3.54 -6.55 19.48
N SER A 56 3.38 -7.84 19.31
CA SER A 56 3.82 -8.86 20.26
C SER A 56 4.45 -10.04 19.53
N ALA A 57 5.67 -10.38 19.87
CA ALA A 57 6.34 -11.58 19.37
C ALA A 57 5.84 -12.87 20.05
N ASP A 58 5.18 -12.73 21.21
CA ASP A 58 4.66 -13.82 22.01
C ASP A 58 3.51 -13.32 22.88
N LEU A 59 2.28 -13.50 22.39
CA LEU A 59 1.08 -13.02 23.06
C LEU A 59 0.71 -13.94 24.22
N SER A 60 0.33 -13.36 25.35
CA SER A 60 -0.14 -14.10 26.53
C SER A 60 -1.36 -13.46 27.16
N VAL A 61 -2.08 -14.21 27.97
CA VAL A 61 -3.17 -13.73 28.83
C VAL A 61 -2.60 -13.24 30.15
N SER A 62 -2.77 -11.95 30.44
CA SER A 62 -2.32 -11.32 31.68
C SER A 62 -3.33 -11.48 32.82
N SER A 63 -4.61 -11.35 32.53
CA SER A 63 -5.70 -11.47 33.51
C SER A 63 -7.06 -11.64 32.82
N TYR A 64 -8.09 -11.99 33.60
CA TYR A 64 -9.46 -11.84 33.11
C TYR A 64 -10.27 -10.88 34.02
N SER A 65 -11.36 -10.36 33.48
CA SER A 65 -12.31 -9.52 34.18
C SER A 65 -13.73 -10.08 33.94
N GLY A 66 -14.64 -9.85 34.88
CA GLY A 66 -16.01 -10.34 34.83
C GLY A 66 -16.26 -11.45 35.86
N THR A 67 -17.52 -11.88 35.95
CA THR A 67 -17.98 -12.87 36.93
C THR A 67 -18.16 -14.23 36.29
N ILE A 68 -17.29 -15.17 36.64
CA ILE A 68 -17.35 -16.57 36.21
C ILE A 68 -17.43 -17.43 37.49
N THR A 69 -18.43 -18.31 37.57
CA THR A 69 -18.65 -19.17 38.75
C THR A 69 -18.95 -20.61 38.33
N ASP A 70 -18.70 -21.56 39.23
CA ASP A 70 -19.20 -22.92 39.10
C ASP A 70 -20.72 -22.99 39.37
N THR A 71 -21.31 -24.16 39.29
CA THR A 71 -22.74 -24.39 39.55
C THR A 71 -23.13 -24.21 41.03
N ALA A 72 -22.18 -24.23 41.95
CA ALA A 72 -22.37 -23.98 43.37
C ALA A 72 -22.21 -22.50 43.75
N GLY A 73 -21.77 -21.65 42.82
CA GLY A 73 -21.55 -20.21 43.00
C GLY A 73 -20.13 -19.86 43.46
N ASN A 74 -19.17 -20.78 43.44
CA ASN A 74 -17.80 -20.46 43.75
C ASN A 74 -17.15 -19.74 42.56
N ALA A 75 -16.39 -18.68 42.84
CA ALA A 75 -15.71 -17.92 41.81
C ALA A 75 -14.57 -18.74 41.11
N ALA A 76 -14.51 -18.66 39.80
CA ALA A 76 -13.45 -19.28 39.03
C ALA A 76 -12.06 -18.66 39.36
N ALA A 77 -11.03 -19.50 39.31
CA ALA A 77 -9.67 -19.04 39.51
C ALA A 77 -9.23 -18.07 38.37
N ALA A 78 -8.26 -17.22 38.71
CA ALA A 78 -7.67 -16.28 37.71
C ALA A 78 -7.14 -17.03 36.49
N ALA A 79 -7.49 -16.51 35.31
CA ALA A 79 -6.94 -16.99 34.04
C ALA A 79 -5.73 -16.12 33.66
N SER A 80 -4.58 -16.75 33.53
CA SER A 80 -3.38 -16.16 32.95
C SER A 80 -2.55 -17.27 32.31
N GLY A 81 -1.78 -16.97 31.31
CA GLY A 81 -0.91 -17.97 30.68
C GLY A 81 -0.41 -17.57 29.30
N ASP A 82 0.58 -18.28 28.90
CA ASP A 82 1.16 -18.21 27.57
C ASP A 82 0.20 -18.84 26.54
N LEU A 83 0.08 -18.21 25.36
CA LEU A 83 -0.72 -18.70 24.24
C LEU A 83 0.11 -19.48 23.21
N GLY A 84 1.37 -19.75 23.52
CA GLY A 84 2.33 -20.33 22.57
C GLY A 84 2.83 -19.26 21.60
N SER A 85 3.36 -19.67 20.46
CA SER A 85 3.95 -18.74 19.48
C SER A 85 2.88 -17.92 18.73
N VAL A 86 2.13 -17.11 19.45
CA VAL A 86 1.15 -16.20 18.86
C VAL A 86 1.77 -14.83 18.67
N ILE A 87 2.03 -14.47 17.41
CA ILE A 87 2.62 -13.19 17.02
C ILE A 87 1.49 -12.24 16.59
N VAL A 88 1.52 -11.02 17.12
CA VAL A 88 0.62 -9.92 16.72
C VAL A 88 1.45 -8.81 16.10
N ASP A 89 1.01 -8.36 14.95
CA ASP A 89 1.48 -7.17 14.27
C ASP A 89 0.26 -6.37 13.84
N GLY A 90 0.05 -5.25 14.48
CA GLY A 90 -1.08 -4.34 14.28
C GLY A 90 -0.74 -3.11 13.46
N ASP A 91 0.49 -3.01 12.95
CA ASP A 91 0.93 -1.87 12.13
C ASP A 91 0.93 -2.26 10.66
N ALA A 92 0.28 -1.48 9.81
CA ALA A 92 0.34 -1.63 8.37
C ALA A 92 1.39 -0.66 7.80
N PRO A 93 2.09 -1.03 6.70
CA PRO A 93 3.07 -0.14 6.10
C PRO A 93 2.46 1.20 5.68
N ASP A 94 2.96 2.29 6.26
CA ASP A 94 2.54 3.65 5.94
C ASP A 94 3.38 4.23 4.80
N PHE A 95 2.69 4.91 3.87
CA PHE A 95 3.34 5.62 2.77
C PHE A 95 4.20 6.77 3.28
N VAL A 96 5.46 6.83 2.83
CA VAL A 96 6.42 7.90 3.18
C VAL A 96 6.64 8.86 2.02
N SER A 97 6.98 8.35 0.83
CA SER A 97 7.30 9.20 -0.32
C SER A 97 7.25 8.48 -1.65
N VAL A 98 7.09 9.27 -2.73
CA VAL A 98 7.43 8.89 -4.10
C VAL A 98 8.49 9.83 -4.63
N ALA A 99 9.36 9.33 -5.52
CA ALA A 99 10.38 10.15 -6.17
C ALA A 99 10.81 9.54 -7.50
N ALA A 100 11.20 10.40 -8.45
CA ALA A 100 11.90 10.03 -9.67
C ALA A 100 13.04 11.03 -9.93
N SER A 101 13.88 10.79 -10.93
CA SER A 101 14.88 11.76 -11.32
C SER A 101 14.23 12.92 -12.07
N ASP A 102 14.59 14.17 -11.71
CA ASP A 102 14.19 15.34 -12.47
C ASP A 102 14.69 15.27 -13.92
N GLY A 103 13.89 15.76 -14.86
CA GLY A 103 14.27 15.80 -16.27
C GLY A 103 13.11 15.91 -17.23
N SER A 104 13.46 16.05 -18.52
CA SER A 104 12.49 15.95 -19.61
C SER A 104 12.69 14.62 -20.32
N TYR A 105 11.61 13.87 -20.43
CA TYR A 105 11.56 12.52 -20.97
C TYR A 105 10.72 12.49 -22.24
N LYS A 106 11.22 11.85 -23.27
CA LYS A 106 10.58 11.67 -24.58
C LYS A 106 10.29 10.20 -24.86
N GLU A 107 9.69 9.91 -26.00
CA GLU A 107 9.48 8.54 -26.49
C GLU A 107 10.69 7.64 -26.25
N ASP A 108 10.44 6.40 -25.80
CA ASP A 108 11.40 5.36 -25.43
C ASP A 108 12.24 5.62 -24.17
N ASP A 109 12.15 6.78 -23.54
CA ASP A 109 12.82 7.04 -22.28
C ASP A 109 12.14 6.30 -21.12
N ASN A 110 12.96 5.86 -20.15
CA ASN A 110 12.48 5.19 -18.94
C ASN A 110 12.53 6.14 -17.75
N ILE A 111 11.42 6.19 -17.01
CA ILE A 111 11.29 6.91 -15.74
C ILE A 111 11.17 5.86 -14.65
N ASP A 112 12.21 5.71 -13.81
CA ASP A 112 12.20 4.86 -12.64
C ASP A 112 11.64 5.66 -11.45
N ILE A 113 10.54 5.15 -10.89
CA ILE A 113 9.80 5.77 -9.79
C ILE A 113 10.00 4.91 -8.55
N THR A 114 10.56 5.50 -7.49
CA THR A 114 10.72 4.84 -6.19
C THR A 114 9.59 5.25 -5.28
N VAL A 115 8.87 4.26 -4.76
CA VAL A 115 7.86 4.43 -3.69
C VAL A 115 8.43 3.88 -2.41
N THR A 116 8.37 4.66 -1.33
CA THR A 116 8.93 4.30 -0.02
C THR A 116 7.82 4.23 1.02
N TRP A 117 7.81 3.15 1.81
CA TRP A 117 7.03 2.96 3.02
C TRP A 117 7.94 3.05 4.25
N ASP A 118 7.36 3.14 5.43
CA ASP A 118 8.09 3.24 6.71
C ASP A 118 8.70 1.91 7.16
N GLU A 119 8.24 0.80 6.58
CA GLU A 119 8.76 -0.54 6.87
C GLU A 119 8.97 -1.38 5.60
N ALA A 120 9.50 -2.60 5.77
CA ALA A 120 9.77 -3.52 4.67
C ALA A 120 8.48 -4.16 4.15
N VAL A 121 8.25 -4.06 2.83
CA VAL A 121 7.06 -4.59 2.16
C VAL A 121 7.39 -5.73 1.19
N THR A 122 6.45 -6.64 1.02
CA THR A 122 6.52 -7.74 0.07
C THR A 122 5.49 -7.58 -1.04
N VAL A 123 5.87 -7.98 -2.24
CA VAL A 123 5.03 -7.97 -3.44
C VAL A 123 4.72 -9.41 -3.83
N THR A 124 3.44 -9.74 -3.97
CA THR A 124 2.99 -11.10 -4.31
C THR A 124 2.38 -11.22 -5.71
N ASP A 125 2.10 -10.10 -6.36
CA ASP A 125 1.58 -9.99 -7.73
C ASP A 125 2.43 -8.99 -8.54
N THR A 126 1.86 -8.37 -9.56
CA THR A 126 2.50 -7.32 -10.37
C THR A 126 1.84 -5.97 -10.10
N PRO A 127 2.16 -5.28 -8.99
CA PRO A 127 1.57 -3.98 -8.71
C PRO A 127 2.00 -2.95 -9.77
N THR A 128 1.16 -1.94 -9.92
CA THR A 128 1.37 -0.85 -10.88
C THR A 128 1.10 0.49 -10.22
N LEU A 129 1.70 1.56 -10.75
CA LEU A 129 1.32 2.93 -10.42
C LEU A 129 0.47 3.51 -11.55
N THR A 130 -0.56 4.25 -11.19
CA THR A 130 -1.30 5.11 -12.12
C THR A 130 -0.72 6.52 -12.04
N LEU A 131 -0.33 7.08 -13.18
CA LEU A 131 0.29 8.40 -13.27
C LEU A 131 -0.74 9.47 -13.65
N SER A 132 -0.42 10.74 -13.39
CA SER A 132 -1.30 11.88 -13.65
C SER A 132 -1.62 12.09 -15.13
N ASN A 133 -0.74 11.68 -16.04
CA ASN A 133 -0.95 11.71 -17.48
C ASN A 133 -1.78 10.52 -18.01
N GLY A 134 -2.26 9.62 -17.11
CA GLY A 134 -3.03 8.43 -17.45
C GLY A 134 -2.19 7.19 -17.78
N ALA A 135 -0.87 7.32 -17.86
CA ALA A 135 0.03 6.19 -18.07
C ALA A 135 0.16 5.30 -16.83
N THR A 136 0.78 4.14 -17.02
CA THR A 136 0.99 3.15 -15.96
C THR A 136 2.48 2.82 -15.85
N ALA A 137 3.02 2.88 -14.63
CA ALA A 137 4.35 2.36 -14.32
C ALA A 137 4.24 0.95 -13.73
N SER A 138 5.09 0.03 -14.21
CA SER A 138 5.09 -1.38 -13.81
C SER A 138 6.17 -1.66 -12.77
N TYR A 139 5.87 -2.51 -11.79
CA TYR A 139 6.83 -2.95 -10.77
C TYR A 139 8.09 -3.57 -11.39
N GLN A 140 9.25 -3.20 -10.87
CA GLN A 140 10.56 -3.69 -11.30
C GLN A 140 11.30 -4.46 -10.21
N SER A 141 11.39 -3.89 -9.00
CA SER A 141 12.22 -4.46 -7.94
C SER A 141 11.92 -3.87 -6.55
N GLY A 142 12.54 -4.44 -5.51
CA GLY A 142 12.53 -3.90 -4.15
C GLY A 142 11.71 -4.72 -3.15
N THR A 143 11.05 -5.83 -3.55
CA THR A 143 10.33 -6.69 -2.60
C THR A 143 11.24 -7.15 -1.46
N GLY A 144 10.73 -7.13 -0.24
CA GLY A 144 11.50 -7.40 0.99
C GLY A 144 12.25 -6.18 1.54
N SER A 145 12.03 -4.99 0.99
CA SER A 145 12.58 -3.73 1.51
C SER A 145 11.48 -2.67 1.64
N ALA A 146 11.80 -1.54 2.28
CA ALA A 146 10.88 -0.41 2.40
C ALA A 146 10.69 0.39 1.10
N ALA A 147 11.47 0.13 0.06
CA ALA A 147 11.45 0.90 -1.19
C ALA A 147 11.22 -0.02 -2.38
N LEU A 148 10.16 0.24 -3.14
CA LEU A 148 9.85 -0.45 -4.39
C LEU A 148 10.12 0.46 -5.58
N VAL A 149 10.69 -0.11 -6.64
CA VAL A 149 10.95 0.61 -7.90
C VAL A 149 9.92 0.16 -8.94
N PHE A 150 9.31 1.16 -9.59
CA PHE A 150 8.41 1.00 -10.73
C PHE A 150 8.99 1.72 -11.94
N ARG A 151 8.68 1.25 -13.13
CA ARG A 151 9.15 1.86 -14.39
C ARG A 151 7.99 2.23 -15.28
N TYR A 152 8.00 3.47 -15.73
CA TYR A 152 7.21 3.96 -16.85
C TYR A 152 8.14 4.15 -18.03
N THR A 153 7.82 3.55 -19.18
CA THR A 153 8.49 3.82 -20.46
C THR A 153 7.55 4.70 -21.27
N VAL A 154 8.02 5.88 -21.64
CA VAL A 154 7.23 6.85 -22.41
C VAL A 154 6.96 6.29 -23.80
N ALA A 155 5.69 6.22 -24.19
CA ALA A 155 5.29 5.75 -25.52
C ALA A 155 4.81 6.91 -26.40
N GLU A 156 5.06 6.84 -27.72
CA GLU A 156 4.53 7.80 -28.68
C GLU A 156 3.01 7.93 -28.54
N GLY A 157 2.53 9.16 -28.37
CA GLY A 157 1.10 9.48 -28.20
C GLY A 157 0.59 9.40 -26.75
N ASP A 158 1.46 9.12 -25.78
CA ASP A 158 1.12 9.34 -24.37
C ASP A 158 0.80 10.83 -24.16
N THR A 159 -0.02 11.10 -23.15
CA THR A 159 -0.33 12.50 -22.82
C THR A 159 0.87 13.20 -22.23
N ASP A 160 1.24 14.35 -22.79
CA ASP A 160 2.32 15.18 -22.26
C ASP A 160 2.00 15.67 -20.84
N SER A 161 3.04 15.83 -20.05
CA SER A 161 2.92 16.34 -18.69
C SER A 161 4.08 17.32 -18.41
N SER A 162 3.73 18.52 -17.93
CA SER A 162 4.72 19.48 -17.45
C SER A 162 5.17 19.18 -16.01
N ASP A 163 4.47 18.28 -15.33
CA ASP A 163 4.68 17.93 -13.92
C ASP A 163 4.01 16.59 -13.65
N LEU A 164 4.77 15.50 -13.77
CA LEU A 164 4.27 14.14 -13.61
C LEU A 164 4.15 13.77 -12.13
N SER A 165 3.05 13.13 -11.77
CA SER A 165 2.82 12.64 -10.40
C SER A 165 2.22 11.24 -10.38
N VAL A 166 2.29 10.59 -9.22
CA VAL A 166 1.61 9.33 -8.94
C VAL A 166 0.24 9.64 -8.37
N SER A 167 -0.81 9.12 -9.00
CA SER A 167 -2.21 9.30 -8.58
C SER A 167 -2.67 8.19 -7.64
N ALA A 168 -2.22 6.95 -7.88
CA ALA A 168 -2.58 5.77 -7.09
C ALA A 168 -1.63 4.61 -7.40
N TYR A 169 -1.66 3.57 -6.54
CA TYR A 169 -1.14 2.26 -6.92
C TYR A 169 -2.25 1.19 -6.94
N GLY A 170 -2.04 0.15 -7.75
CA GLY A 170 -2.87 -1.05 -7.79
C GLY A 170 -2.03 -2.30 -7.54
N GLY A 171 -2.70 -3.41 -7.17
CA GLY A 171 -2.04 -4.66 -6.80
C GLY A 171 -1.91 -4.83 -5.29
N THR A 172 -1.17 -5.86 -4.85
CA THR A 172 -1.06 -6.25 -3.45
C THR A 172 0.35 -6.02 -2.93
N ILE A 173 0.48 -5.10 -2.00
CA ILE A 173 1.71 -4.78 -1.27
C ILE A 173 1.41 -4.97 0.20
N LYS A 174 2.23 -5.77 0.91
CA LYS A 174 2.02 -6.13 2.32
C LYS A 174 3.36 -6.18 3.06
N ASP A 175 3.30 -6.02 4.38
CA ASP A 175 4.40 -6.36 5.27
C ASP A 175 4.62 -7.88 5.42
N SER A 176 5.51 -8.28 6.29
CA SER A 176 5.80 -9.69 6.58
C SER A 176 4.71 -10.37 7.40
N ALA A 177 3.88 -9.64 8.13
CA ALA A 177 2.77 -10.14 8.92
C ALA A 177 1.50 -10.34 8.07
N GLY A 178 1.37 -9.62 6.97
CA GLY A 178 0.25 -9.68 6.04
C GLY A 178 -0.65 -8.44 6.07
N ASN A 179 -0.27 -7.36 6.79
CA ASN A 179 -0.97 -6.08 6.75
C ASN A 179 -0.78 -5.44 5.38
N THR A 180 -1.85 -4.85 4.85
CA THR A 180 -1.82 -4.24 3.52
C THR A 180 -1.31 -2.81 3.61
N ALA A 181 -0.34 -2.46 2.76
CA ALA A 181 0.25 -1.13 2.71
C ALA A 181 -0.77 -0.04 2.39
N GLY A 182 -0.58 1.13 2.99
CA GLY A 182 -1.37 2.33 2.77
C GLY A 182 -1.28 2.84 1.32
N ALA A 183 -2.24 3.69 0.92
CA ALA A 183 -2.28 4.28 -0.42
C ALA A 183 -1.02 5.13 -0.69
N ALA A 184 -0.45 5.01 -1.89
CA ALA A 184 0.69 5.80 -2.33
C ALA A 184 0.26 6.76 -3.45
N SER A 185 0.55 8.04 -3.25
CA SER A 185 0.36 9.11 -4.25
C SER A 185 1.28 10.29 -3.94
N GLY A 186 1.61 11.08 -4.94
CA GLY A 186 2.44 12.27 -4.73
C GLY A 186 3.11 12.76 -5.99
N ASP A 187 3.70 13.93 -5.85
CA ASP A 187 4.50 14.60 -6.86
C ASP A 187 5.85 13.88 -7.01
N LEU A 188 6.34 13.79 -8.26
CA LEU A 188 7.64 13.19 -8.59
C LEU A 188 8.79 14.21 -8.68
N GLY A 189 8.52 15.50 -8.43
CA GLY A 189 9.47 16.58 -8.66
C GLY A 189 9.35 17.14 -10.07
N SER A 190 10.42 17.71 -10.62
CA SER A 190 10.40 18.32 -11.96
C SER A 190 10.52 17.26 -13.07
N VAL A 191 9.56 16.36 -13.16
CA VAL A 191 9.48 15.31 -14.19
C VAL A 191 8.54 15.76 -15.31
N ILE A 192 9.11 16.05 -16.48
CA ILE A 192 8.39 16.51 -17.67
C ILE A 192 8.35 15.37 -18.68
N VAL A 193 7.17 15.10 -19.24
CA VAL A 193 6.97 14.12 -20.31
C VAL A 193 6.52 14.86 -21.57
N ASP A 194 7.25 14.65 -22.68
CA ASP A 194 6.92 15.09 -24.02
C ASP A 194 6.97 13.85 -24.93
N ALA A 195 5.82 13.24 -25.15
CA ALA A 195 5.68 11.94 -25.79
C ALA A 195 5.35 12.05 -27.28
N ASN A 196 5.25 13.26 -27.83
CA ASN A 196 4.78 13.48 -29.17
C ASN A 196 5.89 13.99 -30.07
N SER A 197 6.12 13.30 -31.19
CA SER A 197 7.08 13.74 -32.19
C SER A 197 6.52 14.88 -33.04
N PRO A 198 7.36 15.88 -33.44
CA PRO A 198 6.92 16.96 -34.31
C PRO A 198 6.38 16.45 -35.64
N THR A 199 5.15 16.81 -35.99
CA THR A 199 4.52 16.46 -37.26
C THR A 199 4.48 17.65 -38.21
N LEU A 200 4.59 17.39 -39.54
CA LEU A 200 4.50 18.43 -40.56
C LEU A 200 3.07 19.03 -40.57
N SER A 201 2.96 20.31 -40.25
CA SER A 201 1.69 21.03 -40.27
C SER A 201 1.41 21.64 -41.66
N SER A 202 2.40 22.30 -42.29
CA SER A 202 2.24 22.87 -43.63
C SER A 202 3.60 23.08 -44.32
N VAL A 203 3.53 23.14 -45.65
CA VAL A 203 4.60 23.64 -46.50
C VAL A 203 3.99 24.71 -47.41
N ALA A 204 4.59 25.89 -47.46
CA ALA A 204 4.12 27.02 -48.26
C ALA A 204 5.31 27.78 -48.95
N ALA A 205 5.00 28.34 -50.07
CA ALA A 205 5.83 29.33 -50.73
C ALA A 205 4.95 30.46 -51.26
N ALA A 206 5.49 31.62 -51.52
CA ALA A 206 4.74 32.71 -52.12
C ALA A 206 4.32 32.34 -53.54
N ASP A 207 3.02 32.63 -53.89
CA ASP A 207 2.55 32.46 -55.26
C ASP A 207 3.24 33.46 -56.21
N GLY A 208 3.64 33.02 -57.38
CA GLY A 208 4.27 33.88 -58.35
C GLY A 208 4.94 33.13 -59.51
N THR A 209 5.46 33.91 -60.48
CA THR A 209 6.30 33.40 -61.54
C THR A 209 7.76 33.75 -61.21
N TYR A 210 8.60 32.77 -61.11
CA TYR A 210 10.01 32.92 -60.72
C TYR A 210 10.91 32.76 -61.97
N TYR A 211 11.92 33.58 -62.06
CA TYR A 211 12.87 33.59 -63.15
C TYR A 211 14.23 33.11 -62.69
N VAL A 212 15.13 32.76 -63.63
CA VAL A 212 16.50 32.34 -63.34
C VAL A 212 17.25 33.37 -62.48
N GLY A 213 17.76 32.90 -61.33
CA GLY A 213 18.46 33.72 -60.36
C GLY A 213 17.62 34.28 -59.20
N GLN A 214 16.28 34.05 -59.21
CA GLN A 214 15.41 34.41 -58.10
C GLN A 214 15.39 33.28 -57.03
N ASN A 215 15.29 33.67 -55.79
CA ASN A 215 15.11 32.76 -54.68
C ASN A 215 13.63 32.47 -54.44
N ILE A 216 13.32 31.25 -54.09
CA ILE A 216 11.99 30.83 -53.60
C ILE A 216 12.19 30.45 -52.14
N ASP A 217 11.60 31.23 -51.26
CA ASP A 217 11.58 30.91 -49.83
C ASP A 217 10.43 29.92 -49.56
N ILE A 218 10.77 28.77 -48.99
CA ILE A 218 9.82 27.73 -48.62
C ILE A 218 9.73 27.71 -47.08
N THR A 219 8.54 27.96 -46.59
CA THR A 219 8.23 27.87 -45.16
C THR A 219 7.68 26.48 -44.84
N VAL A 220 8.33 25.81 -43.89
CA VAL A 220 7.88 24.52 -43.34
C VAL A 220 7.44 24.76 -41.90
N THR A 221 6.19 24.44 -41.62
CA THR A 221 5.60 24.60 -40.28
C THR A 221 5.37 23.23 -39.65
N TRP A 222 5.82 23.08 -38.47
CA TRP A 222 5.64 21.87 -37.66
C TRP A 222 4.56 22.07 -36.60
N SER A 223 4.04 20.96 -36.01
CA SER A 223 3.06 20.98 -34.92
C SER A 223 3.62 21.65 -33.66
N GLU A 224 4.93 21.63 -33.48
CA GLU A 224 5.64 22.14 -32.31
C GLU A 224 6.98 22.77 -32.67
N THR A 225 7.69 23.28 -31.66
CA THR A 225 9.01 23.90 -31.86
C THR A 225 10.06 22.84 -32.18
N VAL A 226 10.72 22.99 -33.32
CA VAL A 226 11.83 22.13 -33.73
C VAL A 226 13.16 22.88 -33.61
N THR A 227 14.19 22.18 -33.15
CA THR A 227 15.55 22.67 -33.08
C THR A 227 16.41 22.11 -34.22
N LYS A 228 17.39 22.92 -34.69
CA LYS A 228 18.27 22.57 -35.83
C LYS A 228 19.55 21.94 -35.32
#